data_70b40b3a1f8be79cbcb5a954fd8eba3a
#
_entry.id   70b40b3a1f8be79cbcb5a954fd8eba3a
#
_cell.length_a   1.000
_cell.length_b   1.000
_cell.length_c   1.000
_cell.angle_alpha   90.00
_cell.angle_beta   90.00
_cell.angle_gamma   90.00
#
_symmetry.space_group_name_H-M   'P 1'
#
loop_
_entity.id
_entity.type
_entity.pdbx_description
1 polymer ?
#
loop_
_entity_poly.entity_id
_entity_poly.type
_entity_poly.pdbx_seq_one_letter_code
_entity_poly.pdbx_strand_id
1 'polypeptide(L)'
;ELKEIALVRERSKLSVDLARRNLRPDFVASAAYMNRGGLPLMWSAGLGVSIPLWAGQKQRPLIVEAETLASAAAATEESLRRRVQAATEERLIRLNQLAQEARLDAEGILVQDQLSVDAALASYRTGTVPFVTVLEAIGTYFGDRRAALGRLANLIRALADLEEFSPERSSQAPMASKTAPAAASASPKM
;
A
#
# COMPACT_ATOMS: atom_id res chain seq x y z
N GLU A 1 -0.60 0.94 -5.10
CA GLU A 1 -1.11 2.27 -4.66
C GLU A 1 -0.42 3.44 -5.39
N LEU A 2 0.93 3.62 -5.31
CA LEU A 2 1.61 4.74 -5.99
C LEU A 2 1.46 4.70 -7.51
N LYS A 3 1.50 3.49 -8.13
CA LYS A 3 1.24 3.33 -9.56
C LYS A 3 -0.21 3.63 -9.93
N GLU A 4 -1.14 3.23 -9.11
CA GLU A 4 -2.58 3.49 -9.31
C GLU A 4 -2.88 4.99 -9.30
N ILE A 5 -2.34 5.73 -8.32
CA ILE A 5 -2.58 7.17 -8.23
C ILE A 5 -1.91 7.94 -9.36
N ALA A 6 -0.76 7.47 -9.87
CA ALA A 6 -0.11 8.03 -11.05
C ALA A 6 -0.99 7.85 -12.30
N LEU A 7 -1.64 6.68 -12.47
CA LEU A 7 -2.59 6.43 -13.55
C LEU A 7 -3.86 7.30 -13.42
N VAL A 8 -4.36 7.52 -12.19
CA VAL A 8 -5.49 8.43 -11.93
C VAL A 8 -5.13 9.85 -12.35
N ARG A 9 -3.93 10.33 -12.03
CA ARG A 9 -3.43 11.64 -12.47
C ARG A 9 -3.33 11.75 -13.98
N GLU A 10 -2.81 10.73 -14.66
CA GLU A 10 -2.71 10.69 -16.12
C GLU A 10 -4.10 10.72 -16.77
N ARG A 11 -5.04 9.91 -16.27
CA ARG A 11 -6.44 9.93 -16.67
C ARG A 11 -7.06 11.33 -16.52
N SER A 12 -6.79 12.01 -15.40
CA SER A 12 -7.33 13.36 -15.17
C SER A 12 -6.78 14.38 -16.16
N LYS A 13 -5.50 14.29 -16.55
CA LYS A 13 -4.91 15.12 -17.60
C LYS A 13 -5.58 14.88 -18.96
N LEU A 14 -5.79 13.62 -19.33
CA LEU A 14 -6.47 13.27 -20.56
C LEU A 14 -7.93 13.75 -20.57
N SER A 15 -8.59 13.77 -19.42
CA SER A 15 -9.94 14.34 -19.27
C SER A 15 -9.96 15.83 -19.55
N VAL A 16 -8.95 16.59 -19.12
CA VAL A 16 -8.79 18.03 -19.47
C VAL A 16 -8.63 18.21 -20.98
N ASP A 17 -7.77 17.40 -21.60
CA ASP A 17 -7.54 17.47 -23.05
C ASP A 17 -8.81 17.13 -23.83
N LEU A 18 -9.57 16.14 -23.37
CA LEU A 18 -10.87 15.79 -23.95
C LEU A 18 -11.86 16.95 -23.81
N ALA A 19 -11.98 17.56 -22.63
CA ALA A 19 -12.86 18.70 -22.39
C ALA A 19 -12.49 19.89 -23.32
N ARG A 20 -11.20 20.12 -23.56
CA ARG A 20 -10.73 21.16 -24.50
C ARG A 20 -11.03 20.81 -25.96
N ARG A 21 -10.94 19.54 -26.34
CA ARG A 21 -11.28 19.07 -27.69
C ARG A 21 -12.77 19.20 -28.00
N ASN A 22 -13.64 19.08 -27.01
CA ASN A 22 -15.08 19.26 -27.14
C ASN A 22 -15.50 20.71 -27.47
N LEU A 23 -14.56 21.66 -27.53
CA LEU A 23 -14.75 22.99 -28.08
C LEU A 23 -14.71 23.01 -29.63
N ARG A 24 -14.15 21.98 -30.25
CA ARG A 24 -14.01 21.89 -31.71
C ARG A 24 -15.29 21.30 -32.32
N PRO A 25 -15.60 21.65 -33.55
CA PRO A 25 -16.67 21.01 -34.29
C PRO A 25 -16.39 19.52 -34.52
N ASP A 26 -17.40 18.70 -34.33
CA ASP A 26 -17.32 17.27 -34.64
C ASP A 26 -17.92 17.01 -36.02
N PHE A 27 -17.19 16.18 -36.80
CA PHE A 27 -17.63 15.72 -38.12
C PHE A 27 -18.12 14.29 -38.00
N VAL A 28 -19.37 14.07 -38.46
CA VAL A 28 -19.99 12.74 -38.47
C VAL A 28 -20.25 12.32 -39.90
N ALA A 29 -19.67 11.18 -40.29
CA ALA A 29 -20.02 10.52 -41.55
C ALA A 29 -20.80 9.24 -41.22
N SER A 30 -21.96 9.05 -41.85
CA SER A 30 -22.79 7.89 -41.68
C SER A 30 -23.10 7.26 -43.01
N ALA A 31 -23.10 5.94 -43.06
CA ALA A 31 -23.55 5.14 -44.18
C ALA A 31 -24.42 4.01 -43.64
N ALA A 32 -25.60 3.85 -44.19
CA ALA A 32 -26.48 2.76 -43.83
C ALA A 32 -26.99 2.01 -45.07
N TYR A 33 -27.05 0.69 -44.97
CA TYR A 33 -27.56 -0.22 -45.97
C TYR A 33 -28.71 -1.01 -45.35
N MET A 34 -29.83 -1.02 -46.04
CA MET A 34 -31.04 -1.70 -45.58
C MET A 34 -31.52 -2.70 -46.64
N ASN A 35 -31.49 -3.97 -46.28
CA ASN A 35 -32.10 -5.03 -47.07
C ASN A 35 -33.55 -5.22 -46.63
N ARG A 36 -34.51 -5.04 -47.53
CA ARG A 36 -35.95 -5.08 -47.26
C ARG A 36 -36.63 -6.35 -47.80
N GLY A 37 -35.92 -7.44 -47.99
CA GLY A 37 -36.47 -8.71 -48.48
C GLY A 37 -37.45 -8.53 -49.65
N GLY A 38 -37.32 -8.73 -50.81
CA GLY A 38 -38.21 -8.59 -51.96
C GLY A 38 -38.52 -7.17 -52.45
N LEU A 39 -38.06 -6.11 -51.72
CA LEU A 39 -38.14 -4.72 -52.16
C LEU A 39 -36.75 -4.26 -52.65
N PRO A 40 -36.67 -3.18 -53.47
CA PRO A 40 -35.37 -2.63 -53.90
C PRO A 40 -34.47 -2.30 -52.73
N LEU A 41 -33.17 -2.60 -52.88
CA LEU A 41 -32.15 -2.28 -51.92
C LEU A 41 -32.10 -0.76 -51.67
N MET A 42 -32.02 -0.38 -50.39
CA MET A 42 -31.93 1.03 -50.00
C MET A 42 -30.61 1.28 -49.31
N TRP A 43 -29.91 2.31 -49.73
CA TRP A 43 -28.71 2.79 -49.09
C TRP A 43 -28.83 4.29 -48.80
N SER A 44 -28.23 4.76 -47.73
CA SER A 44 -28.15 6.16 -47.38
C SER A 44 -26.74 6.53 -46.96
N ALA A 45 -26.32 7.72 -47.33
CA ALA A 45 -25.07 8.31 -46.84
C ALA A 45 -25.41 9.70 -46.34
N GLY A 46 -24.79 10.05 -45.20
CA GLY A 46 -24.97 11.36 -44.56
C GLY A 46 -23.68 11.91 -44.06
N LEU A 47 -23.51 13.21 -44.19
CA LEU A 47 -22.43 13.98 -43.57
C LEU A 47 -23.07 15.01 -42.63
N GLY A 48 -22.58 15.07 -41.39
CA GLY A 48 -23.07 16.03 -40.40
C GLY A 48 -21.90 16.76 -39.76
N VAL A 49 -22.13 18.01 -39.36
CA VAL A 49 -21.18 18.81 -38.56
C VAL A 49 -21.91 19.26 -37.30
N SER A 50 -21.36 18.92 -36.13
CA SER A 50 -21.86 19.37 -34.83
C SER A 50 -21.03 20.55 -34.35
N ILE A 51 -21.63 21.74 -34.29
CA ILE A 51 -20.96 22.96 -33.83
C ILE A 51 -21.50 23.35 -32.44
N PRO A 52 -20.62 23.47 -31.41
CA PRO A 52 -21.05 23.87 -30.07
C PRO A 52 -21.35 25.37 -29.98
N LEU A 53 -22.59 25.77 -30.33
CA LEU A 53 -23.01 27.17 -30.33
C LEU A 53 -23.03 27.82 -28.93
N TRP A 54 -23.18 27.00 -27.88
CA TRP A 54 -23.26 27.43 -26.48
C TRP A 54 -21.97 27.14 -25.70
N ALA A 55 -20.81 27.18 -26.35
CA ALA A 55 -19.50 26.87 -25.76
C ALA A 55 -19.20 27.65 -24.49
N GLY A 56 -19.63 28.90 -24.39
CA GLY A 56 -19.39 29.76 -23.24
C GLY A 56 -20.11 29.30 -21.95
N GLN A 57 -21.32 28.77 -22.09
CA GLN A 57 -22.17 28.40 -20.95
C GLN A 57 -22.02 26.91 -20.53
N LYS A 58 -21.68 26.03 -21.46
CA LYS A 58 -21.60 24.60 -21.21
C LYS A 58 -20.15 24.05 -21.20
N GLN A 59 -19.42 24.30 -22.28
CA GLN A 59 -18.08 23.69 -22.44
C GLN A 59 -17.00 24.34 -21.57
N ARG A 60 -17.01 25.66 -21.41
CA ARG A 60 -16.03 26.35 -20.57
C ARG A 60 -16.10 25.94 -19.08
N PRO A 61 -17.28 25.88 -18.43
CA PRO A 61 -17.38 25.34 -17.07
C PRO A 61 -16.88 23.92 -16.94
N LEU A 62 -17.13 23.04 -17.92
CA LEU A 62 -16.63 21.67 -17.93
C LEU A 62 -15.09 21.58 -18.01
N ILE A 63 -14.45 22.53 -18.71
CA ILE A 63 -12.98 22.61 -18.73
C ILE A 63 -12.45 22.99 -17.36
N VAL A 64 -13.04 24.00 -16.72
CA VAL A 64 -12.65 24.44 -15.37
C VAL A 64 -12.85 23.30 -14.36
N GLU A 65 -13.95 22.57 -14.46
CA GLU A 65 -14.20 21.38 -13.64
C GLU A 65 -13.11 20.32 -13.86
N ALA A 66 -12.79 19.97 -15.11
CA ALA A 66 -11.74 19.01 -15.43
C ALA A 66 -10.36 19.46 -14.93
N GLU A 67 -10.03 20.75 -15.04
CA GLU A 67 -8.77 21.32 -14.54
C GLU A 67 -8.70 21.28 -13.00
N THR A 68 -9.80 21.58 -12.30
CA THR A 68 -9.85 21.45 -10.84
C THR A 68 -9.72 20.02 -10.37
N LEU A 69 -10.36 19.06 -11.05
CA LEU A 69 -10.21 17.63 -10.78
C LEU A 69 -8.78 17.14 -11.03
N ALA A 70 -8.12 17.62 -12.10
CA ALA A 70 -6.73 17.29 -12.38
C ALA A 70 -5.77 17.85 -11.31
N SER A 71 -6.01 19.07 -10.83
CA SER A 71 -5.25 19.66 -9.73
C SER A 71 -5.45 18.91 -8.41
N ALA A 72 -6.67 18.49 -8.10
CA ALA A 72 -7.00 17.68 -6.94
C ALA A 72 -6.32 16.30 -6.99
N ALA A 73 -6.31 15.66 -8.18
CA ALA A 73 -5.61 14.39 -8.37
C ALA A 73 -4.08 14.54 -8.17
N ALA A 74 -3.49 15.64 -8.63
CA ALA A 74 -2.07 15.93 -8.39
C ALA A 74 -1.75 16.16 -6.91
N ALA A 75 -2.61 16.90 -6.18
CA ALA A 75 -2.46 17.10 -4.74
C ALA A 75 -2.61 15.80 -3.95
N THR A 76 -3.52 14.91 -4.38
CA THR A 76 -3.71 13.60 -3.76
C THR A 76 -2.49 12.71 -3.95
N GLU A 77 -1.90 12.69 -5.15
CA GLU A 77 -0.65 11.95 -5.43
C GLU A 77 0.48 12.43 -4.53
N GLU A 78 0.68 13.74 -4.43
CA GLU A 78 1.72 14.33 -3.58
C GLU A 78 1.48 14.02 -2.09
N SER A 79 0.24 14.10 -1.63
CA SER A 79 -0.15 13.73 -0.26
C SER A 79 0.17 12.27 0.05
N LEU A 80 -0.17 11.35 -0.88
CA LEU A 80 0.13 9.92 -0.71
C LEU A 80 1.65 9.67 -0.69
N ARG A 81 2.39 10.32 -1.59
CA ARG A 81 3.85 10.21 -1.64
C ARG A 81 4.49 10.60 -0.31
N ARG A 82 4.07 11.74 0.25
CA ARG A 82 4.56 12.20 1.57
C ARG A 82 4.19 11.25 2.70
N ARG A 83 2.98 10.68 2.68
CA ARG A 83 2.56 9.69 3.68
C ARG A 83 3.40 8.42 3.61
N VAL A 84 3.67 7.90 2.42
CA VAL A 84 4.51 6.71 2.23
C VAL A 84 5.93 6.99 2.70
N GLN A 85 6.48 8.16 2.36
CA GLN A 85 7.82 8.56 2.81
C GLN A 85 7.88 8.65 4.34
N ALA A 86 6.96 9.37 4.97
CA ALA A 86 6.92 9.51 6.43
C ALA A 86 6.76 8.15 7.13
N ALA A 87 5.88 7.27 6.61
CA ALA A 87 5.70 5.93 7.17
C ALA A 87 6.96 5.05 7.03
N THR A 88 7.74 5.23 5.96
CA THR A 88 9.00 4.52 5.78
C THR A 88 10.08 5.02 6.75
N GLU A 89 10.18 6.34 6.90
CA GLU A 89 11.11 6.96 7.85
C GLU A 89 10.79 6.56 9.30
N GLU A 90 9.51 6.58 9.69
CA GLU A 90 9.06 6.14 11.02
C GLU A 90 9.45 4.68 11.31
N ARG A 91 9.27 3.79 10.34
CA ARG A 91 9.65 2.37 10.49
C ARG A 91 11.16 2.19 10.64
N LEU A 92 11.96 2.93 9.87
CA LEU A 92 13.41 2.88 9.98
C LEU A 92 13.90 3.40 11.35
N ILE A 93 13.31 4.49 11.85
CA ILE A 93 13.63 5.02 13.18
C ILE A 93 13.29 3.98 14.25
N ARG A 94 12.08 3.39 14.17
CA ARG A 94 11.65 2.35 15.11
C ARG A 94 12.55 1.12 15.07
N LEU A 95 12.96 0.68 13.89
CA LEU A 95 13.89 -0.44 13.74
C LEU A 95 15.24 -0.15 14.43
N ASN A 96 15.79 1.05 14.19
CA ASN A 96 17.04 1.48 14.81
C ASN A 96 16.92 1.54 16.33
N GLN A 97 15.81 2.03 16.87
CA GLN A 97 15.56 2.06 18.32
C GLN A 97 15.52 0.64 18.89
N LEU A 98 14.76 -0.26 18.30
CA LEU A 98 14.68 -1.66 18.75
C LEU A 98 16.02 -2.38 18.67
N ALA A 99 16.82 -2.10 17.63
CA ALA A 99 18.16 -2.65 17.51
C ALA A 99 19.10 -2.15 18.60
N GLN A 100 19.04 -0.85 18.95
CA GLN A 100 19.82 -0.28 20.04
C GLN A 100 19.38 -0.84 21.40
N GLU A 101 18.08 -0.98 21.65
CA GLU A 101 17.55 -1.62 22.86
C GLU A 101 18.06 -3.06 23.01
N ALA A 102 17.95 -3.87 21.93
CA ALA A 102 18.42 -5.26 21.97
C ALA A 102 19.92 -5.36 22.22
N ARG A 103 20.70 -4.41 21.69
CA ARG A 103 22.13 -4.33 21.93
C ARG A 103 22.45 -3.93 23.36
N LEU A 104 21.76 -2.96 23.92
CA LEU A 104 21.89 -2.54 25.31
C LEU A 104 21.58 -3.69 26.28
N ASP A 105 20.54 -4.48 25.98
CA ASP A 105 20.23 -5.68 26.77
C ASP A 105 21.36 -6.69 26.74
N ALA A 106 21.87 -7.02 25.56
CA ALA A 106 22.87 -8.06 25.38
C ALA A 106 24.25 -7.66 25.94
N GLU A 107 24.69 -6.44 25.70
CA GLU A 107 26.03 -5.94 26.03
C GLU A 107 26.09 -5.25 27.41
N GLY A 108 24.96 -4.77 27.92
CA GLY A 108 24.87 -4.01 29.17
C GLY A 108 24.09 -4.74 30.26
N ILE A 109 22.76 -4.76 30.17
CA ILE A 109 21.87 -5.16 31.27
C ILE A 109 22.14 -6.62 31.70
N LEU A 110 22.12 -7.56 30.78
CA LEU A 110 22.29 -8.98 31.12
C LEU A 110 23.68 -9.30 31.65
N VAL A 111 24.71 -8.58 31.20
CA VAL A 111 26.07 -8.70 31.75
C VAL A 111 26.14 -8.17 33.19
N GLN A 112 25.51 -7.01 33.44
CA GLN A 112 25.45 -6.42 34.77
C GLN A 112 24.67 -7.30 35.75
N ASP A 113 23.56 -7.88 35.32
CA ASP A 113 22.74 -8.77 36.13
C ASP A 113 23.50 -10.06 36.49
N GLN A 114 24.25 -10.62 35.56
CA GLN A 114 25.10 -11.79 35.78
C GLN A 114 26.14 -11.45 36.89
N LEU A 115 26.83 -10.31 36.78
CA LEU A 115 27.78 -9.87 37.78
C LEU A 115 27.12 -9.62 39.15
N SER A 116 25.89 -9.12 39.16
CA SER A 116 25.11 -8.91 40.38
C SER A 116 24.76 -10.22 41.08
N VAL A 117 24.37 -11.26 40.32
CA VAL A 117 24.13 -12.62 40.85
C VAL A 117 25.44 -13.20 41.45
N ASP A 118 26.54 -13.08 40.73
CA ASP A 118 27.84 -13.63 41.20
C ASP A 118 28.33 -12.90 42.48
N ALA A 119 28.17 -11.57 42.54
CA ALA A 119 28.49 -10.77 43.71
C ALA A 119 27.62 -11.10 44.93
N ALA A 120 26.29 -11.25 44.72
CA ALA A 120 25.36 -11.64 45.76
C ALA A 120 25.69 -13.04 46.32
N LEU A 121 26.03 -13.97 45.45
CA LEU A 121 26.41 -15.34 45.83
C LEU A 121 27.75 -15.38 46.61
N ALA A 122 28.72 -14.60 46.20
CA ALA A 122 29.99 -14.45 46.93
C ALA A 122 29.78 -13.83 48.32
N SER A 123 28.97 -12.78 48.43
CA SER A 123 28.63 -12.10 49.69
C SER A 123 27.82 -13.02 50.63
N TYR A 124 26.95 -13.85 50.12
CA TYR A 124 26.24 -14.84 50.90
C TYR A 124 27.19 -15.91 51.49
N ARG A 125 28.15 -16.39 50.71
CA ARG A 125 29.16 -17.38 51.15
C ARG A 125 30.01 -16.85 52.28
N THR A 126 30.27 -15.54 52.32
CA THR A 126 31.01 -14.89 53.42
C THR A 126 30.11 -14.47 54.59
N GLY A 127 28.83 -14.75 54.53
CA GLY A 127 27.88 -14.38 55.58
C GLY A 127 27.50 -12.92 55.66
N THR A 128 27.86 -12.09 54.63
CA THR A 128 27.64 -10.68 54.61
C THR A 128 26.22 -10.26 54.25
N VAL A 129 25.53 -11.07 53.45
CA VAL A 129 24.12 -10.88 53.04
C VAL A 129 23.26 -12.08 53.29
N PRO A 130 21.94 -11.94 53.52
CA PRO A 130 21.03 -13.06 53.66
C PRO A 130 20.71 -13.72 52.30
N PHE A 131 20.27 -14.98 52.32
CA PHE A 131 19.96 -15.73 51.10
C PHE A 131 18.87 -15.10 50.23
N VAL A 132 17.95 -14.32 50.81
CA VAL A 132 16.91 -13.59 50.08
C VAL A 132 17.50 -12.66 49.05
N THR A 133 18.64 -12.02 49.32
CA THR A 133 19.35 -11.12 48.39
C THR A 133 19.85 -11.87 47.16
N VAL A 134 20.29 -13.12 47.32
CA VAL A 134 20.66 -13.99 46.17
C VAL A 134 19.44 -14.34 45.33
N LEU A 135 18.31 -14.66 45.98
CA LEU A 135 17.06 -14.95 45.24
C LEU A 135 16.52 -13.74 44.48
N GLU A 136 16.62 -12.54 45.06
CA GLU A 136 16.25 -11.28 44.40
C GLU A 136 17.13 -11.03 43.17
N ALA A 137 18.47 -11.17 43.29
CA ALA A 137 19.37 -11.01 42.15
C ALA A 137 19.09 -12.01 41.02
N ILE A 138 18.85 -13.27 41.35
CA ILE A 138 18.45 -14.30 40.39
C ILE A 138 17.09 -13.96 39.75
N GLY A 139 16.12 -13.51 40.55
CA GLY A 139 14.79 -13.09 40.07
C GLY A 139 14.89 -11.94 39.05
N THR A 140 15.70 -10.93 39.34
CA THR A 140 15.97 -9.81 38.45
C THR A 140 16.59 -10.28 37.15
N TYR A 141 17.68 -11.07 37.20
CA TYR A 141 18.33 -11.62 36.03
C TYR A 141 17.38 -12.39 35.08
N PHE A 142 16.53 -13.26 35.62
CA PHE A 142 15.56 -13.99 34.80
C PHE A 142 14.43 -13.10 34.28
N GLY A 143 14.03 -12.09 35.04
CA GLY A 143 13.08 -11.06 34.65
C GLY A 143 13.58 -10.29 33.42
N ASP A 144 14.80 -9.76 33.50
CA ASP A 144 15.42 -8.97 32.45
C ASP A 144 15.77 -9.80 31.21
N ARG A 145 16.19 -11.04 31.39
CA ARG A 145 16.37 -11.98 30.29
C ARG A 145 15.09 -12.26 29.53
N ARG A 146 13.96 -12.39 30.23
CA ARG A 146 12.65 -12.56 29.59
C ARG A 146 12.24 -11.29 28.82
N ALA A 147 12.48 -10.12 29.43
CA ALA A 147 12.19 -8.85 28.76
C ALA A 147 13.05 -8.64 27.51
N ALA A 148 14.35 -8.96 27.58
CA ALA A 148 15.26 -8.91 26.43
C ALA A 148 14.81 -9.82 25.27
N LEU A 149 14.36 -11.04 25.56
CA LEU A 149 13.77 -11.93 24.54
C LEU A 149 12.52 -11.35 23.91
N GLY A 150 11.68 -10.67 24.71
CA GLY A 150 10.49 -9.95 24.20
C GLY A 150 10.87 -8.82 23.24
N ARG A 151 11.89 -7.99 23.59
CA ARG A 151 12.40 -6.92 22.72
C ARG A 151 13.02 -7.46 21.44
N LEU A 152 13.79 -8.54 21.52
CA LEU A 152 14.34 -9.21 20.34
C LEU A 152 13.24 -9.74 19.41
N ALA A 153 12.18 -10.33 19.95
CA ALA A 153 11.02 -10.74 19.15
C ALA A 153 10.33 -9.56 18.46
N ASN A 154 10.25 -8.41 19.12
CA ASN A 154 9.71 -7.18 18.52
C ASN A 154 10.61 -6.65 17.40
N LEU A 155 11.94 -6.72 17.56
CA LEU A 155 12.89 -6.36 16.51
C LEU A 155 12.71 -7.25 15.27
N ILE A 156 12.59 -8.56 15.45
CA ILE A 156 12.38 -9.52 14.36
C ILE A 156 11.05 -9.23 13.63
N ARG A 157 9.98 -8.93 14.36
CA ARG A 157 8.71 -8.53 13.74
C ARG A 157 8.84 -7.24 12.94
N ALA A 158 9.51 -6.23 13.49
CA ALA A 158 9.73 -4.97 12.79
C ALA A 158 10.57 -5.14 11.50
N LEU A 159 11.53 -6.07 11.49
CA LEU A 159 12.28 -6.45 10.29
C LEU A 159 11.38 -7.13 9.25
N ALA A 160 10.55 -8.08 9.68
CA ALA A 160 9.61 -8.77 8.81
C ALA A 160 8.59 -7.80 8.18
N ASP A 161 8.04 -6.86 8.98
CA ASP A 161 7.15 -5.81 8.51
C ASP A 161 7.81 -4.92 7.45
N LEU A 162 9.11 -4.65 7.57
CA LEU A 162 9.86 -3.85 6.62
C LEU A 162 10.13 -4.61 5.30
N GLU A 163 10.40 -5.91 5.37
CA GLU A 163 10.56 -6.77 4.20
C GLU A 163 9.25 -6.94 3.42
N GLU A 164 8.10 -7.06 4.11
CA GLU A 164 6.79 -7.16 3.46
C GLU A 164 6.43 -5.88 2.69
N PHE A 165 6.90 -4.72 3.16
CA PHE A 165 6.72 -3.43 2.50
C PHE A 165 7.68 -3.18 1.34
N SER A 166 8.67 -4.06 1.12
CA SER A 166 9.62 -3.91 0.01
C SER A 166 8.92 -4.20 -1.33
N PRO A 167 9.00 -3.29 -2.32
CA PRO A 167 8.27 -3.41 -3.60
C PRO A 167 8.68 -4.63 -4.43
N GLU A 168 9.80 -5.27 -4.13
CA GLU A 168 10.29 -6.44 -4.87
C GLU A 168 9.45 -7.70 -4.66
N ARG A 169 8.82 -7.88 -3.49
CA ARG A 169 7.97 -9.04 -3.20
C ARG A 169 6.55 -8.93 -3.75
N SER A 170 6.02 -7.72 -3.91
CA SER A 170 4.68 -7.53 -4.48
C SER A 170 4.60 -7.89 -5.97
N SER A 171 5.75 -7.99 -6.67
CA SER A 171 5.80 -8.45 -8.07
C SER A 171 5.93 -9.97 -8.22
N GLN A 172 6.20 -10.70 -7.14
CA GLN A 172 6.37 -12.16 -7.12
C GLN A 172 5.22 -12.92 -6.45
N ALA A 173 4.12 -12.26 -6.10
CA ALA A 173 2.92 -12.98 -5.67
C ALA A 173 2.49 -13.92 -6.81
N PRO A 174 2.52 -15.26 -6.63
CA PRO A 174 2.09 -16.17 -7.67
C PRO A 174 0.63 -15.89 -7.97
N MET A 175 0.32 -15.61 -9.23
CA MET A 175 -1.05 -15.60 -9.71
C MET A 175 -1.64 -16.96 -9.36
N ALA A 176 -2.37 -17.03 -8.26
CA ALA A 176 -3.14 -18.22 -7.91
C ALA A 176 -4.06 -18.49 -9.09
N SER A 177 -3.72 -19.51 -9.85
CA SER A 177 -4.47 -19.99 -10.99
C SER A 177 -5.89 -20.31 -10.51
N LYS A 178 -6.83 -19.49 -10.93
CA LYS A 178 -8.26 -19.68 -10.75
C LYS A 178 -8.71 -20.76 -11.72
N THR A 179 -8.25 -22.00 -11.53
CA THR A 179 -8.85 -23.19 -12.14
C THR A 179 -10.05 -23.57 -11.28
N ALA A 180 -11.21 -22.99 -11.60
CA ALA A 180 -12.49 -23.52 -11.17
C ALA A 180 -12.73 -24.84 -11.92
N PRO A 181 -13.06 -25.95 -11.26
CA PRO A 181 -13.48 -27.16 -11.95
C PRO A 181 -14.86 -26.93 -12.55
N ALA A 182 -14.96 -27.16 -13.86
CA ALA A 182 -16.20 -27.21 -14.56
C ALA A 182 -17.06 -28.35 -13.98
N ALA A 183 -18.16 -27.98 -13.33
CA ALA A 183 -19.17 -28.94 -12.90
C ALA A 183 -19.86 -29.50 -14.15
N ALA A 184 -19.62 -30.77 -14.42
CA ALA A 184 -20.32 -31.56 -15.40
C ALA A 184 -21.79 -31.69 -14.97
N SER A 185 -22.70 -31.08 -15.71
CA SER A 185 -24.14 -31.34 -15.62
C SER A 185 -24.44 -32.66 -16.31
N ALA A 186 -24.58 -33.72 -15.55
CA ALA A 186 -25.24 -34.94 -16.03
C ALA A 186 -26.74 -34.81 -15.82
N SER A 187 -27.50 -34.72 -16.88
CA SER A 187 -28.95 -34.95 -16.90
C SER A 187 -29.22 -36.44 -16.96
N PRO A 188 -30.09 -37.01 -16.13
CA PRO A 188 -30.68 -38.29 -16.41
C PRO A 188 -31.95 -38.11 -17.27
N LYS A 189 -31.99 -38.85 -18.37
CA LYS A 189 -33.24 -39.18 -19.06
C LYS A 189 -34.06 -40.17 -18.23
N MET A 190 -35.29 -39.85 -18.02
CA MET A 190 -36.48 -40.72 -18.15
C MET A 190 -37.72 -39.84 -18.21
#